data_46936c7bedc624ec948dc23fad7775b0
#
_entry.id   46936c7bedc624ec948dc23fad7775b0
#
_cell.length_a   1.000
_cell.length_b   1.000
_cell.length_c   1.000
_cell.angle_alpha   90.00
_cell.angle_beta   90.00
_cell.angle_gamma   90.00
#
_symmetry.space_group_name_H-M   'P 1'
#
loop_
_entity.id
_entity.type
_entity.pdbx_description
1 polymer ?
#
loop_
_entity_poly.entity_id
_entity_poly.type
_entity_poly.pdbx_seq_one_letter_code
_entity_poly.pdbx_strand_id
1 'polypeptide(L)'
;MKVDVRTVGAFQENSYLIVDETTRRAVLIDPGAEPDRLIAMVRESGATLDAIWLTHGHLDHIGGIVGVRREWPVKVYMHPADLPLFERGAKQATFYGLPFEQPETPDVELAHGDIVSVGSLDFGVLHLPGHSPGHVAFRRETTLFGGDLLFYGSIGRTDLPLANPAHMEESLSRVAELDDATVVHPGHGPKTTIGHEKATNPFLTGVARVVKG
;
A
#
# COMPACT_ATOMS: atom_id res chain seq x y z
N MET A 1 -3.18 -9.86 16.31
CA MET A 1 -2.52 -9.06 15.26
C MET A 1 -2.23 -7.67 15.81
N LYS A 2 -1.01 -7.19 15.71
CA LYS A 2 -0.62 -5.81 16.02
C LYS A 2 -0.28 -5.09 14.71
N VAL A 3 -0.66 -3.81 14.61
CA VAL A 3 -0.35 -2.95 13.46
C VAL A 3 0.35 -1.71 13.98
N ASP A 4 1.58 -1.51 13.54
CA ASP A 4 2.35 -0.29 13.77
C ASP A 4 2.46 0.50 12.45
N VAL A 5 2.56 1.82 12.52
CA VAL A 5 2.66 2.69 11.35
C VAL A 5 3.79 3.71 11.53
N ARG A 6 4.47 4.02 10.43
CA ARG A 6 5.38 5.17 10.33
C ARG A 6 5.03 5.95 9.07
N THR A 7 4.70 7.19 9.24
CA THR A 7 4.58 8.13 8.12
C THR A 7 5.99 8.60 7.74
N VAL A 8 6.38 8.40 6.49
CA VAL A 8 7.75 8.58 6.00
C VAL A 8 7.80 9.42 4.72
N GLY A 9 8.98 9.96 4.45
CA GLY A 9 9.30 10.66 3.21
C GLY A 9 8.58 11.99 2.99
N ALA A 10 8.94 12.62 1.86
CA ALA A 10 8.42 13.93 1.47
C ALA A 10 6.92 13.91 1.13
N PHE A 11 6.39 12.76 0.71
CA PHE A 11 4.98 12.56 0.38
C PHE A 11 4.12 12.13 1.58
N GLN A 12 4.73 11.93 2.77
CA GLN A 12 4.02 11.53 3.99
C GLN A 12 3.27 10.20 3.80
N GLU A 13 3.91 9.23 3.15
CA GLU A 13 3.38 7.88 2.97
C GLU A 13 3.37 7.13 4.30
N ASN A 14 2.39 6.26 4.49
CA ASN A 14 2.19 5.42 5.66
C ASN A 14 2.70 4.00 5.41
N SER A 15 3.90 3.70 5.86
CA SER A 15 4.42 2.34 5.90
C SER A 15 3.86 1.59 7.11
N TYR A 16 3.32 0.38 6.90
CA TYR A 16 2.69 -0.43 7.97
C TYR A 16 3.51 -1.67 8.29
N LEU A 17 3.74 -1.91 9.57
CA LEU A 17 4.27 -3.18 10.08
C LEU A 17 3.13 -3.99 10.69
N ILE A 18 2.84 -5.15 10.11
CA ILE A 18 1.89 -6.12 10.66
C ILE A 18 2.67 -7.19 11.41
N VAL A 19 2.33 -7.41 12.66
CA VAL A 19 2.95 -8.42 13.52
C VAL A 19 1.91 -9.46 13.93
N ASP A 20 2.21 -10.71 13.64
CA ASP A 20 1.54 -11.82 14.31
C ASP A 20 2.16 -12.02 15.70
N GLU A 21 1.41 -11.63 16.73
CA GLU A 21 1.86 -11.68 18.11
C GLU A 21 2.08 -13.12 18.62
N THR A 22 1.40 -14.10 18.02
CA THR A 22 1.52 -15.51 18.38
C THR A 22 2.81 -16.13 17.88
N THR A 23 3.14 -15.88 16.61
CA THR A 23 4.33 -16.48 15.97
C THR A 23 5.55 -15.57 15.97
N ARG A 24 5.38 -14.30 16.36
CA ARG A 24 6.42 -13.25 16.32
C ARG A 24 6.99 -13.04 14.91
N ARG A 25 6.15 -13.26 13.90
CA ARG A 25 6.48 -12.98 12.50
C ARG A 25 5.86 -11.65 12.09
N ALA A 26 6.51 -10.96 11.16
CA ALA A 26 6.05 -9.65 10.69
C ALA A 26 6.18 -9.50 9.18
N VAL A 27 5.35 -8.62 8.61
CA VAL A 27 5.47 -8.15 7.23
C VAL A 27 5.43 -6.61 7.23
N LEU A 28 6.21 -6.02 6.34
CA LEU A 28 6.22 -4.57 6.11
C LEU A 28 5.48 -4.26 4.80
N ILE A 29 4.45 -3.41 4.89
CA ILE A 29 3.72 -2.92 3.72
C ILE A 29 4.27 -1.55 3.35
N ASP A 30 4.57 -1.37 2.05
CA ASP A 30 4.97 -0.12 1.42
C ASP A 30 6.10 0.61 2.17
N PRO A 31 7.34 0.09 2.18
CA PRO A 31 8.47 0.81 2.75
C PRO A 31 8.87 2.00 1.86
N GLY A 32 8.17 3.12 2.03
CA GLY A 32 8.23 4.23 1.08
C GLY A 32 9.49 5.06 1.13
N ALA A 33 10.04 5.32 2.32
CA ALA A 33 11.23 6.13 2.50
C ALA A 33 11.85 5.90 3.88
N GLU A 34 12.94 6.63 4.19
CA GLU A 34 13.57 6.68 5.52
C GLU A 34 13.79 5.28 6.14
N PRO A 35 14.52 4.37 5.45
CA PRO A 35 14.64 2.96 5.84
C PRO A 35 15.11 2.77 7.27
N ASP A 36 15.95 3.65 7.82
CA ASP A 36 16.43 3.56 9.21
C ASP A 36 15.27 3.63 10.22
N ARG A 37 14.24 4.44 9.95
CA ARG A 37 13.04 4.53 10.80
C ARG A 37 12.19 3.27 10.70
N LEU A 38 12.10 2.68 9.52
CA LEU A 38 11.39 1.41 9.30
C LEU A 38 12.13 0.24 9.94
N ILE A 39 13.46 0.20 9.81
CA ILE A 39 14.32 -0.78 10.49
C ILE A 39 14.15 -0.67 12.01
N ALA A 40 14.14 0.55 12.56
CA ALA A 40 13.88 0.76 13.98
C ALA A 40 12.51 0.20 14.40
N MET A 41 11.45 0.48 13.61
CA MET A 41 10.09 -0.04 13.88
C MET A 41 10.05 -1.57 13.92
N VAL A 42 10.71 -2.24 12.97
CA VAL A 42 10.80 -3.72 12.95
C VAL A 42 11.55 -4.23 14.18
N ARG A 43 12.71 -3.64 14.51
CA ARG A 43 13.50 -4.04 15.70
C ARG A 43 12.75 -3.82 17.00
N GLU A 44 12.06 -2.68 17.16
CA GLU A 44 11.23 -2.34 18.33
C GLU A 44 10.08 -3.33 18.53
N SER A 45 9.53 -3.88 17.44
CA SER A 45 8.48 -4.89 17.50
C SER A 45 8.97 -6.21 18.11
N GLY A 46 10.27 -6.48 18.04
CA GLY A 46 10.91 -7.74 18.42
C GLY A 46 10.44 -8.94 17.60
N ALA A 47 9.81 -8.73 16.44
CA ALA A 47 9.39 -9.78 15.52
C ALA A 47 10.43 -9.99 14.42
N THR A 48 10.35 -11.14 13.76
CA THR A 48 11.17 -11.44 12.57
C THR A 48 10.42 -10.97 11.33
N LEU A 49 11.05 -10.13 10.51
CA LEU A 49 10.50 -9.70 9.23
C LEU A 49 10.56 -10.85 8.22
N ASP A 50 9.43 -11.19 7.59
CA ASP A 50 9.29 -12.29 6.63
C ASP A 50 9.28 -11.83 5.19
N ALA A 51 8.63 -10.69 4.95
CA ALA A 51 8.39 -10.18 3.60
C ALA A 51 8.15 -8.67 3.60
N ILE A 52 8.22 -8.10 2.41
CA ILE A 52 7.70 -6.79 2.06
C ILE A 52 6.54 -7.01 1.09
N TRP A 53 5.38 -6.42 1.37
CA TRP A 53 4.23 -6.41 0.48
C TRP A 53 4.02 -5.01 -0.07
N LEU A 54 3.86 -4.87 -1.38
CA LEU A 54 3.61 -3.59 -2.02
C LEU A 54 2.16 -3.51 -2.47
N THR A 55 1.51 -2.40 -2.13
CA THR A 55 0.19 -2.09 -2.68
C THR A 55 0.31 -1.68 -4.14
N HIS A 56 1.37 -0.94 -4.49
CA HIS A 56 1.65 -0.51 -5.85
C HIS A 56 3.11 -0.01 -6.03
N GLY A 57 3.46 0.38 -7.27
CA GLY A 57 4.84 0.64 -7.66
C GLY A 57 5.26 2.11 -7.71
N HIS A 58 4.56 3.06 -7.08
CA HIS A 58 5.01 4.45 -7.02
C HIS A 58 6.22 4.65 -6.10
N LEU A 59 7.02 5.67 -6.40
CA LEU A 59 8.32 5.89 -5.76
C LEU A 59 8.25 6.04 -4.24
N ASP A 60 7.19 6.63 -3.75
CA ASP A 60 6.96 6.89 -2.32
C ASP A 60 6.47 5.67 -1.53
N HIS A 61 6.17 4.55 -2.22
CA HIS A 61 5.86 3.25 -1.60
C HIS A 61 7.04 2.26 -1.66
N ILE A 62 8.09 2.57 -2.45
CA ILE A 62 9.18 1.63 -2.73
C ILE A 62 10.57 2.13 -2.32
N GLY A 63 10.72 3.41 -1.98
CA GLY A 63 12.02 4.06 -1.80
C GLY A 63 12.85 3.58 -0.60
N GLY A 64 12.24 2.91 0.36
CA GLY A 64 12.91 2.32 1.53
C GLY A 64 13.32 0.86 1.35
N ILE A 65 12.87 0.18 0.28
CA ILE A 65 13.07 -1.27 0.08
C ILE A 65 14.54 -1.67 0.18
N VAL A 66 15.42 -0.95 -0.54
CA VAL A 66 16.84 -1.30 -0.58
C VAL A 66 17.47 -1.26 0.80
N GLY A 67 17.20 -0.21 1.59
CA GLY A 67 17.70 -0.10 2.95
C GLY A 67 17.19 -1.21 3.87
N VAL A 68 15.89 -1.53 3.78
CA VAL A 68 15.30 -2.64 4.57
C VAL A 68 15.89 -3.99 4.16
N ARG A 69 16.07 -4.24 2.84
CA ARG A 69 16.64 -5.51 2.34
C ARG A 69 18.13 -5.69 2.65
N ARG A 70 18.86 -4.62 2.88
CA ARG A 70 20.25 -4.72 3.38
C ARG A 70 20.33 -5.29 4.79
N GLU A 71 19.30 -5.01 5.61
CA GLU A 71 19.22 -5.55 6.97
C GLU A 71 18.59 -6.95 7.00
N TRP A 72 17.52 -7.16 6.23
CA TRP A 72 16.82 -8.44 6.10
C TRP A 72 16.59 -8.76 4.62
N PRO A 73 17.27 -9.78 4.06
CA PRO A 73 17.12 -10.17 2.65
C PRO A 73 15.79 -10.91 2.40
N VAL A 74 14.68 -10.24 2.67
CA VAL A 74 13.33 -10.77 2.52
C VAL A 74 12.79 -10.59 1.11
N LYS A 75 11.77 -11.38 0.74
CA LYS A 75 11.10 -11.28 -0.55
C LYS A 75 10.18 -10.06 -0.61
N VAL A 76 10.09 -9.47 -1.81
CA VAL A 76 9.20 -8.37 -2.16
C VAL A 76 8.08 -8.91 -3.04
N TYR A 77 6.83 -8.61 -2.68
CA TYR A 77 5.61 -9.03 -3.36
C TYR A 77 4.96 -7.82 -4.03
N MET A 78 4.59 -7.94 -5.31
CA MET A 78 3.92 -6.88 -6.06
C MET A 78 3.08 -7.46 -7.20
N HIS A 79 2.01 -6.77 -7.58
CA HIS A 79 1.25 -7.13 -8.78
C HIS A 79 2.05 -6.77 -10.04
N PRO A 80 2.20 -7.69 -11.04
CA PRO A 80 3.10 -7.50 -12.18
C PRO A 80 2.72 -6.33 -13.09
N ALA A 81 1.45 -5.91 -13.14
CA ALA A 81 1.03 -4.76 -13.93
C ALA A 81 1.66 -3.42 -13.49
N ASP A 82 2.20 -3.34 -12.27
CA ASP A 82 2.90 -2.16 -11.76
C ASP A 82 4.42 -2.16 -12.01
N LEU A 83 4.96 -3.22 -12.59
CA LEU A 83 6.39 -3.28 -12.91
C LEU A 83 6.88 -2.07 -13.72
N PRO A 84 6.14 -1.55 -14.73
CA PRO A 84 6.56 -0.36 -15.46
C PRO A 84 6.64 0.93 -14.61
N LEU A 85 5.85 1.04 -13.52
CA LEU A 85 5.95 2.15 -12.56
C LEU A 85 7.14 1.95 -11.63
N PHE A 86 7.28 0.76 -11.08
CA PHE A 86 8.36 0.36 -10.19
C PHE A 86 9.75 0.61 -10.81
N GLU A 87 9.96 0.18 -12.05
CA GLU A 87 11.23 0.37 -12.78
C GLU A 87 11.55 1.85 -13.06
N ARG A 88 10.55 2.73 -13.00
CA ARG A 88 10.71 4.17 -13.19
C ARG A 88 10.94 4.94 -11.90
N GLY A 89 11.07 4.28 -10.75
CA GLY A 89 11.23 4.92 -9.45
C GLY A 89 12.37 5.94 -9.42
N ALA A 90 13.58 5.57 -9.90
CA ALA A 90 14.72 6.47 -9.98
C ALA A 90 14.46 7.71 -10.86
N LYS A 91 13.73 7.54 -11.99
CA LYS A 91 13.37 8.66 -12.87
C LYS A 91 12.35 9.59 -12.20
N GLN A 92 11.36 9.02 -11.50
CA GLN A 92 10.39 9.80 -10.73
C GLN A 92 11.09 10.59 -9.62
N ALA A 93 11.96 9.95 -8.85
CA ALA A 93 12.73 10.58 -7.78
C ALA A 93 13.58 11.76 -8.30
N THR A 94 14.24 11.59 -9.45
CA THR A 94 14.99 12.67 -10.09
C THR A 94 14.11 13.86 -10.44
N PHE A 95 12.89 13.64 -10.93
CA PHE A 95 11.94 14.70 -11.23
C PHE A 95 11.55 15.51 -9.98
N TYR A 96 11.42 14.85 -8.83
CA TYR A 96 11.08 15.50 -7.55
C TYR A 96 12.32 15.96 -6.76
N GLY A 97 13.54 15.72 -7.25
CA GLY A 97 14.78 16.06 -6.52
C GLY A 97 14.98 15.24 -5.24
N LEU A 98 14.47 14.02 -5.19
CA LEU A 98 14.53 13.16 -4.01
C LEU A 98 15.67 12.14 -4.11
N PRO A 99 16.31 11.80 -2.98
CA PRO A 99 17.25 10.68 -2.93
C PRO A 99 16.49 9.37 -3.16
N PHE A 100 17.01 8.51 -4.01
CA PHE A 100 16.39 7.22 -4.32
C PHE A 100 17.43 6.22 -4.81
N GLU A 101 17.33 5.01 -4.34
CA GLU A 101 18.06 3.87 -4.86
C GLU A 101 17.04 2.87 -5.43
N GLN A 102 17.21 2.53 -6.72
CA GLN A 102 16.27 1.64 -7.41
C GLN A 102 16.37 0.23 -6.82
N PRO A 103 15.27 -0.31 -6.26
CA PRO A 103 15.24 -1.70 -5.81
C PRO A 103 15.33 -2.67 -6.99
N GLU A 104 15.80 -3.89 -6.72
CA GLU A 104 15.68 -5.02 -7.66
C GLU A 104 14.20 -5.35 -7.91
N THR A 105 13.92 -5.96 -9.06
CA THR A 105 12.59 -6.45 -9.44
C THR A 105 11.98 -7.28 -8.31
N PRO A 106 10.68 -7.08 -7.98
CA PRO A 106 10.01 -7.87 -6.96
C PRO A 106 10.11 -9.37 -7.20
N ASP A 107 10.19 -10.13 -6.11
CA ASP A 107 10.49 -11.56 -6.13
C ASP A 107 9.25 -12.43 -6.37
N VAL A 108 8.05 -11.92 -6.03
CA VAL A 108 6.79 -12.67 -6.07
C VAL A 108 5.69 -11.82 -6.69
N GLU A 109 5.03 -12.38 -7.69
CA GLU A 109 3.87 -11.77 -8.32
C GLU A 109 2.61 -12.01 -7.49
N LEU A 110 1.80 -10.96 -7.36
CA LEU A 110 0.48 -10.98 -6.72
C LEU A 110 -0.62 -10.95 -7.78
N ALA A 111 -1.73 -11.65 -7.49
CA ALA A 111 -2.94 -11.58 -8.30
C ALA A 111 -4.18 -11.43 -7.42
N HIS A 112 -5.29 -10.98 -8.02
CA HIS A 112 -6.58 -10.94 -7.33
C HIS A 112 -7.01 -12.33 -6.84
N GLY A 113 -7.39 -12.41 -5.56
CA GLY A 113 -7.83 -13.66 -4.93
C GLY A 113 -6.71 -14.47 -4.30
N ASP A 114 -5.45 -14.09 -4.49
CA ASP A 114 -4.35 -14.72 -3.77
C ASP A 114 -4.51 -14.55 -2.25
N ILE A 115 -3.93 -15.47 -1.51
CA ILE A 115 -3.77 -15.39 -0.07
C ILE A 115 -2.28 -15.23 0.23
N VAL A 116 -1.93 -14.18 0.94
CA VAL A 116 -0.59 -13.97 1.48
C VAL A 116 -0.64 -14.06 3.00
N SER A 117 0.42 -14.61 3.60
CA SER A 117 0.40 -14.92 5.04
C SER A 117 1.60 -14.31 5.76
N VAL A 118 1.39 -13.90 7.00
CA VAL A 118 2.44 -13.57 7.96
C VAL A 118 2.19 -14.34 9.25
N GLY A 119 3.09 -15.28 9.57
CA GLY A 119 2.86 -16.22 10.66
C GLY A 119 1.59 -17.04 10.45
N SER A 120 0.62 -16.88 11.35
CA SER A 120 -0.70 -17.54 11.29
C SER A 120 -1.82 -16.65 10.73
N LEU A 121 -1.47 -15.45 10.25
CA LEU A 121 -2.44 -14.47 9.75
C LEU A 121 -2.50 -14.50 8.23
N ASP A 122 -3.68 -14.80 7.67
CA ASP A 122 -3.94 -14.81 6.24
C ASP A 122 -4.62 -13.52 5.79
N PHE A 123 -4.19 -13.00 4.64
CA PHE A 123 -4.73 -11.82 3.99
C PHE A 123 -5.10 -12.12 2.54
N GLY A 124 -6.32 -11.78 2.15
CA GLY A 124 -6.74 -11.84 0.74
C GLY A 124 -6.20 -10.63 -0.03
N VAL A 125 -5.70 -10.88 -1.23
CA VAL A 125 -5.24 -9.86 -2.17
C VAL A 125 -6.41 -9.40 -3.03
N LEU A 126 -6.72 -8.11 -3.00
CA LEU A 126 -7.74 -7.49 -3.85
C LEU A 126 -7.04 -6.63 -4.91
N HIS A 127 -7.07 -7.02 -6.18
CA HIS A 127 -6.63 -6.16 -7.27
C HIS A 127 -7.66 -5.06 -7.51
N LEU A 128 -7.27 -3.82 -7.28
CA LEU A 128 -8.11 -2.62 -7.29
C LEU A 128 -7.42 -1.52 -8.12
N PRO A 129 -7.34 -1.72 -9.45
CA PRO A 129 -6.64 -0.78 -10.32
C PRO A 129 -7.35 0.57 -10.41
N GLY A 130 -6.62 1.60 -10.82
CA GLY A 130 -7.15 2.94 -11.04
C GLY A 130 -6.13 4.03 -10.74
N HIS A 131 -5.60 4.08 -9.53
CA HIS A 131 -4.45 4.91 -9.18
C HIS A 131 -3.18 4.42 -9.90
N SER A 132 -2.98 3.11 -9.92
CA SER A 132 -2.02 2.43 -10.77
C SER A 132 -2.64 1.18 -11.40
N PRO A 133 -2.07 0.62 -12.47
CA PRO A 133 -2.63 -0.56 -13.14
C PRO A 133 -2.56 -1.84 -12.30
N GLY A 134 -1.57 -1.96 -11.44
CA GLY A 134 -1.34 -3.13 -10.57
C GLY A 134 -1.68 -2.88 -9.11
N HIS A 135 -2.41 -1.80 -8.79
CA HIS A 135 -2.74 -1.51 -7.41
C HIS A 135 -3.51 -2.65 -6.74
N VAL A 136 -3.03 -3.10 -5.58
CA VAL A 136 -3.68 -4.11 -4.74
C VAL A 136 -3.93 -3.58 -3.33
N ALA A 137 -4.90 -4.18 -2.64
CA ALA A 137 -5.10 -4.00 -1.21
C ALA A 137 -5.03 -5.36 -0.51
N PHE A 138 -4.61 -5.36 0.75
CA PHE A 138 -4.53 -6.56 1.59
C PHE A 138 -5.64 -6.54 2.62
N ARG A 139 -6.51 -7.54 2.57
CA ARG A 139 -7.70 -7.62 3.44
C ARG A 139 -7.63 -8.80 4.39
N ARG A 140 -7.92 -8.54 5.65
CA ARG A 140 -8.20 -9.57 6.66
C ARG A 140 -9.42 -9.15 7.48
N GLU A 141 -10.48 -9.98 7.45
CA GLU A 141 -11.71 -9.70 8.20
C GLU A 141 -12.24 -8.28 7.89
N THR A 142 -12.32 -7.41 8.89
CA THR A 142 -12.71 -5.99 8.81
C THR A 142 -11.51 -5.04 8.82
N THR A 143 -10.36 -5.48 8.32
CA THR A 143 -9.15 -4.65 8.17
C THR A 143 -8.72 -4.66 6.71
N LEU A 144 -8.48 -3.48 6.14
CA LEU A 144 -8.03 -3.26 4.78
C LEU A 144 -6.80 -2.36 4.76
N PHE A 145 -5.66 -2.85 4.29
CA PHE A 145 -4.51 -2.02 3.91
C PHE A 145 -4.72 -1.59 2.47
N GLY A 146 -5.21 -0.37 2.30
CA GLY A 146 -5.84 0.09 1.06
C GLY A 146 -4.89 0.75 0.08
N GLY A 147 -3.62 1.02 0.46
CA GLY A 147 -2.72 1.82 -0.37
C GLY A 147 -3.38 3.14 -0.79
N ASP A 148 -3.19 3.50 -2.05
CA ASP A 148 -3.68 4.76 -2.63
C ASP A 148 -5.02 4.59 -3.37
N LEU A 149 -5.94 3.84 -2.79
CA LEU A 149 -7.30 3.71 -3.32
C LEU A 149 -8.25 4.71 -2.65
N LEU A 150 -8.45 4.59 -1.33
CA LEU A 150 -9.45 5.32 -0.56
C LEU A 150 -8.80 5.96 0.67
N PHE A 151 -8.95 7.28 0.79
CA PHE A 151 -8.45 8.10 1.88
C PHE A 151 -9.60 8.68 2.70
N TYR A 152 -9.29 9.23 3.86
CA TYR A 152 -10.25 10.00 4.65
C TYR A 152 -10.75 11.22 3.84
N GLY A 153 -11.99 11.16 3.36
CA GLY A 153 -12.63 12.19 2.56
C GLY A 153 -12.06 12.39 1.14
N SER A 154 -11.22 11.48 0.65
CA SER A 154 -10.60 11.59 -0.67
C SER A 154 -10.30 10.22 -1.28
N ILE A 155 -9.68 10.22 -2.46
CA ILE A 155 -9.21 9.02 -3.18
C ILE A 155 -7.79 9.25 -3.73
N GLY A 156 -7.12 8.16 -4.14
CA GLY A 156 -5.88 8.24 -4.89
C GLY A 156 -6.02 9.01 -6.20
N ARG A 157 -4.96 9.68 -6.60
CA ARG A 157 -4.91 10.47 -7.84
C ARG A 157 -5.12 9.58 -9.07
N THR A 158 -5.82 10.13 -10.06
CA THR A 158 -6.09 9.48 -11.36
C THR A 158 -5.53 10.25 -12.55
N ASP A 159 -4.73 11.28 -12.28
CA ASP A 159 -4.04 12.12 -13.26
C ASP A 159 -2.56 11.75 -13.47
N LEU A 160 -2.08 10.74 -12.76
CA LEU A 160 -0.70 10.24 -12.87
C LEU A 160 -0.51 9.33 -14.10
N PRO A 161 0.74 9.15 -14.57
CA PRO A 161 1.02 8.21 -15.64
C PRO A 161 0.50 6.80 -15.34
N LEU A 162 -0.18 6.19 -16.29
CA LEU A 162 -0.81 4.87 -16.21
C LEU A 162 -2.05 4.78 -15.31
N ALA A 163 -2.44 5.86 -14.63
CA ALA A 163 -3.69 5.89 -13.88
C ALA A 163 -4.91 5.82 -14.83
N ASN A 164 -6.02 5.26 -14.34
CA ASN A 164 -7.25 5.10 -15.10
C ASN A 164 -8.47 5.43 -14.23
N PRO A 165 -9.17 6.56 -14.50
CA PRO A 165 -10.34 6.99 -13.74
C PRO A 165 -11.49 5.97 -13.75
N ALA A 166 -11.75 5.30 -14.88
CA ALA A 166 -12.84 4.32 -14.96
C ALA A 166 -12.56 3.09 -14.09
N HIS A 167 -11.33 2.59 -14.10
CA HIS A 167 -10.93 1.52 -13.20
C HIS A 167 -10.96 1.96 -11.71
N MET A 168 -10.65 3.23 -11.42
CA MET A 168 -10.77 3.77 -10.06
C MET A 168 -12.23 3.74 -9.58
N GLU A 169 -13.18 4.16 -10.43
CA GLU A 169 -14.61 4.10 -10.11
C GLU A 169 -15.07 2.67 -9.83
N GLU A 170 -14.68 1.71 -10.67
CA GLU A 170 -14.98 0.29 -10.47
C GLU A 170 -14.39 -0.24 -9.15
N SER A 171 -13.14 0.10 -8.87
CA SER A 171 -12.44 -0.33 -7.66
C SER A 171 -13.06 0.27 -6.40
N LEU A 172 -13.45 1.55 -6.42
CA LEU A 172 -14.16 2.21 -5.33
C LEU A 172 -15.53 1.58 -5.09
N SER A 173 -16.28 1.25 -6.15
CA SER A 173 -17.56 0.56 -6.03
C SER A 173 -17.43 -0.79 -5.35
N ARG A 174 -16.41 -1.59 -5.72
CA ARG A 174 -16.13 -2.89 -5.10
C ARG A 174 -15.75 -2.78 -3.63
N VAL A 175 -14.96 -1.76 -3.26
CA VAL A 175 -14.58 -1.54 -1.87
C VAL A 175 -15.75 -1.01 -1.04
N ALA A 176 -16.64 -0.22 -1.61
CA ALA A 176 -17.86 0.25 -0.95
C ALA A 176 -18.86 -0.90 -0.62
N GLU A 177 -18.73 -2.07 -1.24
CA GLU A 177 -19.51 -3.27 -0.90
C GLU A 177 -19.01 -3.98 0.36
N LEU A 178 -17.83 -3.64 0.88
CA LEU A 178 -17.32 -4.20 2.12
C LEU A 178 -18.15 -3.74 3.32
N ASP A 179 -18.03 -4.50 4.42
CA ASP A 179 -18.69 -4.17 5.68
C ASP A 179 -18.34 -2.73 6.11
N ASP A 180 -19.34 -1.97 6.54
CA ASP A 180 -19.20 -0.58 6.99
C ASP A 180 -18.21 -0.44 8.16
N ALA A 181 -18.06 -1.48 8.98
CA ALA A 181 -17.08 -1.54 10.07
C ALA A 181 -15.64 -1.78 9.60
N THR A 182 -15.41 -2.03 8.29
CA THR A 182 -14.06 -2.26 7.77
C THR A 182 -13.20 -1.03 7.95
N VAL A 183 -12.13 -1.18 8.73
CA VAL A 183 -11.11 -0.14 8.94
C VAL A 183 -10.16 -0.12 7.75
N VAL A 184 -10.03 1.03 7.12
CA VAL A 184 -9.10 1.28 6.01
C VAL A 184 -7.85 1.94 6.55
N HIS A 185 -6.71 1.31 6.29
CA HIS A 185 -5.35 1.81 6.51
C HIS A 185 -4.82 2.32 5.16
N PRO A 186 -4.88 3.63 4.89
CA PRO A 186 -4.53 4.19 3.59
C PRO A 186 -3.03 4.43 3.46
N GLY A 187 -2.54 4.57 2.21
CA GLY A 187 -1.16 4.98 1.93
C GLY A 187 -0.85 6.40 2.43
N HIS A 188 -1.85 7.27 2.49
CA HIS A 188 -1.69 8.65 2.97
C HIS A 188 -2.81 9.08 3.93
N GLY A 189 -2.43 9.94 4.89
CA GLY A 189 -3.37 10.52 5.85
C GLY A 189 -3.85 9.56 6.93
N PRO A 190 -4.94 9.90 7.65
CA PRO A 190 -5.43 9.10 8.74
C PRO A 190 -6.24 7.89 8.27
N LYS A 191 -6.31 6.85 9.11
CA LYS A 191 -7.22 5.72 8.91
C LYS A 191 -8.69 6.18 8.92
N THR A 192 -9.52 5.44 8.20
CA THR A 192 -10.97 5.67 8.12
C THR A 192 -11.74 4.34 8.17
N THR A 193 -13.04 4.36 7.90
CA THR A 193 -13.86 3.16 7.74
C THR A 193 -14.69 3.25 6.46
N ILE A 194 -15.06 2.11 5.91
CA ILE A 194 -15.93 2.06 4.73
C ILE A 194 -17.24 2.78 4.98
N GLY A 195 -17.87 2.57 6.13
CA GLY A 195 -19.13 3.24 6.49
C GLY A 195 -19.00 4.76 6.57
N HIS A 196 -17.88 5.28 7.14
CA HIS A 196 -17.64 6.72 7.17
C HIS A 196 -17.50 7.29 5.74
N GLU A 197 -16.69 6.65 4.90
CA GLU A 197 -16.45 7.13 3.54
C GLU A 197 -17.70 7.02 2.65
N LYS A 198 -18.52 5.98 2.78
CA LYS A 198 -19.83 5.89 2.10
C LYS A 198 -20.77 7.04 2.45
N ALA A 199 -20.69 7.53 3.69
CA ALA A 199 -21.55 8.62 4.15
C ALA A 199 -21.03 10.01 3.80
N THR A 200 -19.70 10.20 3.68
CA THR A 200 -19.10 11.54 3.69
C THR A 200 -18.13 11.81 2.52
N ASN A 201 -17.54 10.76 1.93
CA ASN A 201 -16.55 10.95 0.86
C ASN A 201 -17.21 11.45 -0.41
N PRO A 202 -16.79 12.60 -0.96
CA PRO A 202 -17.43 13.20 -2.12
C PRO A 202 -17.41 12.31 -3.37
N PHE A 203 -16.42 11.43 -3.51
CA PHE A 203 -16.32 10.49 -4.64
C PHE A 203 -17.25 9.29 -4.49
N LEU A 204 -17.53 8.83 -3.28
CA LEU A 204 -18.46 7.73 -3.01
C LEU A 204 -19.92 8.21 -2.92
N THR A 205 -20.15 9.45 -2.48
CA THR A 205 -21.49 10.06 -2.43
C THR A 205 -21.95 10.64 -3.77
N GLY A 206 -21.07 10.66 -4.80
CA GLY A 206 -21.38 11.20 -6.13
C GLY A 206 -21.35 12.74 -6.21
N VAL A 207 -20.89 13.44 -5.16
CA VAL A 207 -20.71 14.90 -5.16
C VAL A 207 -19.52 15.30 -6.06
N ALA A 208 -18.45 14.54 -6.02
CA ALA A 208 -17.31 14.68 -6.93
C ALA A 208 -17.24 13.52 -7.92
N ARG A 209 -16.60 13.75 -9.06
CA ARG A 209 -16.36 12.73 -10.08
C ARG A 209 -14.89 12.36 -10.14
N VAL A 210 -14.63 11.08 -10.39
CA VAL A 210 -13.28 10.63 -10.75
C VAL A 210 -13.01 11.08 -12.17
N VAL A 211 -12.07 11.97 -12.35
CA VAL A 211 -11.77 12.56 -13.67
C VAL A 211 -10.30 12.35 -14.03
N LYS A 212 -10.06 12.32 -15.35
CA LYS A 212 -8.69 12.43 -15.85
C LYS A 212 -8.24 13.89 -15.70
N GLY A 213 -7.17 14.14 -14.96
CA GLY A 213 -6.59 15.47 -14.81
C GLY A 213 -6.00 16.00 -16.12
#